data_4dd95a18546a1327032073018201f0a6
#
_entry.id   4dd95a18546a1327032073018201f0a6
#
_cell.length_a   1.000
_cell.length_b   1.000
_cell.length_c   1.000
_cell.angle_alpha   90.00
_cell.angle_beta   90.00
_cell.angle_gamma   90.00
#
_symmetry.space_group_name_H-M   'P 1'
#
loop_
_entity.id
_entity.type
_entity.pdbx_description
1 polymer ?
#
loop_
_entity_poly.entity_id
_entity_poly.type
_entity_poly.pdbx_seq_one_letter_code
_entity_poly.pdbx_strand_id
1 'polypeptide(L)'
;MARVLISEPHPDCRALLELVVRRVGHDPLGQGELAEGDDPGLLILEPASADGLALARRLRRRFEGLPIICTSIRPPSAVTETLRPVAYLVKPFRIAELEAALASALA
;
A
#
# COMPACT_ATOMS: atom_id res chain seq x y z
N MET A 1 2.34 16.45 -2.61
CA MET A 1 1.63 15.54 -1.71
C MET A 1 0.98 14.44 -2.53
N ALA A 2 1.26 13.18 -2.22
CA ALA A 2 0.68 12.05 -2.94
C ALA A 2 -0.56 11.54 -2.21
N ARG A 3 -1.47 10.94 -2.99
CA ARG A 3 -2.62 10.21 -2.47
C ARG A 3 -2.22 8.75 -2.32
N VAL A 4 -2.26 8.23 -1.11
CA VAL A 4 -1.82 6.88 -0.78
C VAL A 4 -3.05 6.02 -0.50
N LEU A 5 -3.33 5.11 -1.41
CA LEU A 5 -4.44 4.18 -1.25
C LEU A 5 -4.04 3.05 -0.33
N ILE A 6 -4.84 2.80 0.70
CA ILE A 6 -4.56 1.78 1.71
C ILE A 6 -5.62 0.68 1.64
N SER A 7 -5.20 -0.54 1.37
CA SER A 7 -6.03 -1.73 1.40
C SER A 7 -5.55 -2.66 2.51
N GLU A 8 -6.12 -2.49 3.69
CA GLU A 8 -5.78 -3.25 4.90
C GLU A 8 -7.07 -3.58 5.64
N PRO A 9 -7.45 -4.86 5.78
CA PRO A 9 -8.69 -5.23 6.43
C PRO A 9 -8.68 -5.08 7.94
N HIS A 10 -7.51 -5.13 8.58
CA HIS A 10 -7.41 -5.02 10.04
C HIS A 10 -7.47 -3.53 10.46
N PRO A 11 -8.48 -3.12 11.26
CA PRO A 11 -8.70 -1.70 11.57
C PRO A 11 -7.51 -1.03 12.27
N ASP A 12 -6.86 -1.71 13.20
CA ASP A 12 -5.73 -1.13 13.95
C ASP A 12 -4.51 -0.94 13.04
N CYS A 13 -4.23 -1.91 12.18
CA CYS A 13 -3.16 -1.79 11.20
C CYS A 13 -3.44 -0.66 10.22
N ARG A 14 -4.67 -0.56 9.73
CA ARG A 14 -5.08 0.50 8.82
C ARG A 14 -4.91 1.88 9.47
N ALA A 15 -5.34 2.01 10.72
CA ALA A 15 -5.22 3.28 11.46
C ALA A 15 -3.75 3.69 11.61
N LEU A 16 -2.87 2.75 11.89
CA LEU A 16 -1.43 3.01 11.98
C LEU A 16 -0.86 3.47 10.63
N LEU A 17 -1.21 2.79 9.55
CA LEU A 17 -0.76 3.15 8.21
C LEU A 17 -1.23 4.56 7.84
N GLU A 18 -2.50 4.88 8.11
CA GLU A 18 -3.05 6.22 7.86
C GLU A 18 -2.31 7.29 8.65
N LEU A 19 -2.04 7.03 9.94
CA LEU A 19 -1.33 7.95 10.79
C LEU A 19 0.07 8.27 10.26
N VAL A 20 0.82 7.23 9.87
CA VAL A 20 2.17 7.40 9.37
C VAL A 20 2.18 8.11 8.03
N VAL A 21 1.25 7.78 7.13
CA VAL A 21 1.11 8.45 5.83
C VAL A 21 0.87 9.94 6.00
N ARG A 22 -0.03 10.34 6.90
CA ARG A 22 -0.29 11.76 7.21
C ARG A 22 0.94 12.43 7.81
N ARG A 23 1.62 11.74 8.71
CA ARG A 23 2.79 12.26 9.39
C ARG A 23 3.93 12.61 8.44
N VAL A 24 4.09 11.85 7.36
CA VAL A 24 5.11 12.15 6.34
C VAL A 24 4.59 13.09 5.24
N GLY A 25 3.41 13.66 5.41
CA GLY A 25 2.91 14.72 4.54
C GLY A 25 2.09 14.26 3.35
N HIS A 26 1.59 13.03 3.35
CA HIS A 26 0.76 12.52 2.26
C HIS A 26 -0.68 12.29 2.72
N ASP A 27 -1.58 12.04 1.77
CA ASP A 27 -3.01 11.92 2.01
C ASP A 27 -3.46 10.47 1.90
N PRO A 28 -3.85 9.80 3.02
CA PRO A 28 -4.32 8.43 2.96
C PRO A 28 -5.76 8.36 2.46
N LEU A 29 -6.02 7.39 1.58
CA LEU A 29 -7.35 7.08 1.07
C LEU A 29 -7.69 5.62 1.40
N GLY A 30 -8.93 5.40 1.85
CA GLY A 30 -9.48 4.06 1.93
C GLY A 30 -9.95 3.58 0.56
N GLN A 31 -10.14 2.27 0.45
CA GLN A 31 -10.55 1.65 -0.81
C GLN A 31 -11.87 2.22 -1.35
N GLY A 32 -12.82 2.52 -0.46
CA GLY A 32 -14.11 3.10 -0.83
C GLY A 32 -14.07 4.60 -1.16
N GLU A 33 -12.95 5.26 -0.91
CA GLU A 33 -12.78 6.69 -1.16
C GLU A 33 -12.16 7.00 -2.52
N LEU A 34 -11.69 5.96 -3.23
CA LEU A 34 -11.10 6.14 -4.55
C LEU A 34 -12.20 6.36 -5.58
N ALA A 35 -12.28 7.58 -6.12
CA ALA A 35 -13.24 7.91 -7.16
C ALA A 35 -12.76 7.47 -8.53
N GLU A 36 -13.70 7.27 -9.46
CA GLU A 36 -13.37 6.98 -10.84
C GLU A 36 -12.56 8.14 -11.42
N GLY A 37 -11.45 7.82 -12.07
CA GLY A 37 -10.55 8.82 -12.62
C GLY A 37 -9.46 9.31 -11.65
N ASP A 38 -9.52 8.92 -10.39
CA ASP A 38 -8.45 9.24 -9.44
C ASP A 38 -7.19 8.40 -9.73
N ASP A 39 -6.04 9.07 -9.65
CA ASP A 39 -4.73 8.42 -9.82
C ASP A 39 -4.05 8.36 -8.46
N PRO A 40 -4.03 7.19 -7.80
CA PRO A 40 -3.25 7.08 -6.57
C PRO A 40 -1.75 7.16 -6.88
N GLY A 41 -1.00 7.79 -5.98
CA GLY A 41 0.45 7.86 -6.11
C GLY A 41 1.17 6.65 -5.54
N LEU A 42 0.47 5.88 -4.71
CA LEU A 42 1.01 4.69 -4.04
C LEU A 42 -0.14 3.81 -3.56
N LEU A 43 0.07 2.51 -3.58
CA LEU A 43 -0.81 1.53 -2.93
C LEU A 43 -0.06 0.84 -1.80
N ILE A 44 -0.64 0.87 -0.59
CA ILE A 44 -0.20 0.01 0.52
C ILE A 44 -1.22 -1.12 0.63
N LEU A 45 -0.74 -2.35 0.58
CA LEU A 45 -1.57 -3.53 0.39
C LEU A 45 -1.25 -4.63 1.40
N GLU A 46 -2.28 -5.22 2.01
CA GLU A 46 -2.16 -6.53 2.66
C GLU A 46 -2.49 -7.61 1.63
N PRO A 47 -1.49 -8.33 1.08
CA PRO A 47 -1.73 -9.28 -0.01
C PRO A 47 -2.43 -10.56 0.41
N ALA A 48 -2.55 -10.84 1.71
CA ALA A 48 -3.32 -11.98 2.19
C ALA A 48 -4.84 -11.77 2.03
N SER A 49 -5.28 -10.51 1.85
CA SER A 49 -6.67 -10.18 1.57
C SER A 49 -6.98 -10.42 0.09
N ALA A 50 -7.98 -11.27 -0.18
CA ALA A 50 -8.39 -11.56 -1.56
C ALA A 50 -8.89 -10.28 -2.27
N ASP A 51 -9.66 -9.45 -1.56
CA ASP A 51 -10.15 -8.19 -2.11
C ASP A 51 -9.01 -7.21 -2.41
N GLY A 52 -8.04 -7.13 -1.50
CA GLY A 52 -6.85 -6.30 -1.70
C GLY A 52 -6.01 -6.75 -2.89
N LEU A 53 -5.84 -8.06 -3.03
CA LEU A 53 -5.07 -8.62 -4.14
C LEU A 53 -5.77 -8.35 -5.48
N ALA A 54 -7.09 -8.50 -5.54
CA ALA A 54 -7.87 -8.19 -6.73
C ALA A 54 -7.77 -6.70 -7.11
N LEU A 55 -7.86 -5.82 -6.11
CA LEU A 55 -7.67 -4.39 -6.31
C LEU A 55 -6.27 -4.08 -6.86
N ALA A 56 -5.24 -4.67 -6.28
CA ALA A 56 -3.86 -4.45 -6.70
C ALA A 56 -3.64 -4.86 -8.15
N ARG A 57 -4.17 -6.01 -8.55
CA ARG A 57 -4.07 -6.50 -9.93
C ARG A 57 -4.77 -5.56 -10.91
N ARG A 58 -5.96 -5.07 -10.54
CA ARG A 58 -6.72 -4.12 -11.36
C ARG A 58 -5.97 -2.80 -11.51
N LEU A 59 -5.43 -2.27 -10.43
CA LEU A 59 -4.66 -1.03 -10.46
C LEU A 59 -3.34 -1.18 -11.21
N ARG A 60 -2.67 -2.32 -11.09
CA ARG A 60 -1.43 -2.58 -11.85
C ARG A 60 -1.68 -2.59 -13.35
N ARG A 61 -2.82 -3.11 -13.79
CA ARG A 61 -3.18 -3.09 -15.22
C ARG A 61 -3.45 -1.67 -15.72
N ARG A 62 -4.04 -0.83 -14.87
CA ARG A 62 -4.37 0.56 -15.24
C ARG A 62 -3.17 1.49 -15.09
N PHE A 63 -2.37 1.29 -14.08
CA PHE A 63 -1.22 2.14 -13.74
C PHE A 63 0.03 1.26 -13.62
N GLU A 64 0.68 0.99 -14.72
CA GLU A 64 1.82 0.07 -14.75
C GLU A 64 2.95 0.51 -13.81
N GLY A 65 3.20 1.80 -13.71
CA GLY A 65 4.25 2.37 -12.85
C GLY A 65 3.85 2.62 -11.41
N LEU A 66 2.64 2.24 -10.98
CA LEU A 66 2.17 2.48 -9.62
C LEU A 66 3.07 1.77 -8.61
N PRO A 67 3.72 2.50 -7.68
CA PRO A 67 4.46 1.83 -6.62
C PRO A 67 3.51 1.13 -5.65
N ILE A 68 3.87 -0.09 -5.25
CA ILE A 68 3.11 -0.90 -4.29
C ILE A 68 4.02 -1.26 -3.14
N ILE A 69 3.54 -1.02 -1.91
CA ILE A 69 4.17 -1.50 -0.68
C ILE A 69 3.26 -2.59 -0.11
N CYS A 70 3.80 -3.79 0.07
CA CYS A 70 3.07 -4.86 0.74
C CYS A 70 3.38 -4.86 2.23
N THR A 71 2.34 -5.10 3.05
CA THR A 71 2.49 -5.30 4.50
C THR A 71 1.72 -6.56 4.89
N SER A 72 2.39 -7.55 5.48
CA SER A 72 1.76 -8.83 5.80
C SER A 72 2.48 -9.55 6.92
N ILE A 73 1.76 -10.43 7.63
CA ILE A 73 2.39 -11.38 8.56
C ILE A 73 3.08 -12.52 7.81
N ARG A 74 2.77 -12.69 6.54
CA ARG A 74 3.35 -13.74 5.68
C ARG A 74 4.55 -13.20 4.93
N PRO A 75 5.56 -14.04 4.64
CA PRO A 75 6.70 -13.61 3.82
C PRO A 75 6.29 -13.40 2.36
N PRO A 76 7.15 -12.75 1.56
CA PRO A 76 6.93 -12.64 0.12
C PRO A 76 6.75 -14.01 -0.53
N SER A 77 5.93 -14.05 -1.58
CA SER A 77 5.62 -15.27 -2.33
C SER A 77 5.65 -14.99 -3.82
N ALA A 78 5.55 -16.04 -4.63
CA ALA A 78 5.46 -15.89 -6.07
C ALA A 78 4.26 -15.02 -6.48
N VAL A 79 3.15 -15.14 -5.76
CA VAL A 79 1.95 -14.31 -6.02
C VAL A 79 2.22 -12.84 -5.77
N THR A 80 2.87 -12.51 -4.64
CA THR A 80 3.19 -11.11 -4.32
C THR A 80 4.24 -10.54 -5.26
N GLU A 81 5.16 -11.35 -5.76
CA GLU A 81 6.17 -10.91 -6.73
C GLU A 81 5.56 -10.50 -8.07
N THR A 82 4.42 -11.09 -8.45
CA THR A 82 3.74 -10.69 -9.68
C THR A 82 3.27 -9.23 -9.65
N LEU A 83 3.08 -8.67 -8.45
CA LEU A 83 2.71 -7.27 -8.26
C LEU A 83 3.91 -6.32 -8.36
N ARG A 84 5.12 -6.85 -8.34
CA ARG A 84 6.36 -6.06 -8.36
C ARG A 84 6.39 -4.98 -7.28
N PRO A 85 6.22 -5.33 -6.00
CA PRO A 85 6.22 -4.32 -4.94
C PRO A 85 7.60 -3.68 -4.82
N VAL A 86 7.61 -2.38 -4.51
CA VAL A 86 8.86 -1.65 -4.26
C VAL A 86 9.39 -1.90 -2.87
N ALA A 87 8.53 -2.36 -1.95
CA ALA A 87 8.92 -2.75 -0.61
C ALA A 87 7.94 -3.80 -0.08
N TYR A 88 8.42 -4.67 0.79
CA TYR A 88 7.61 -5.67 1.46
C TYR A 88 7.96 -5.67 2.95
N LEU A 89 7.00 -5.28 3.78
CA LEU A 89 7.19 -5.17 5.22
C LEU A 89 6.46 -6.31 5.91
N VAL A 90 7.22 -7.17 6.60
CA VAL A 90 6.63 -8.27 7.36
C VAL A 90 6.23 -7.76 8.74
N LYS A 91 4.99 -8.00 9.13
CA LYS A 91 4.46 -7.59 10.44
C LYS A 91 5.00 -8.51 11.55
N PRO A 92 5.33 -7.98 12.71
CA PRO A 92 5.37 -6.56 13.05
C PRO A 92 6.58 -5.86 12.42
N PHE A 93 6.37 -4.69 11.83
CA PHE A 93 7.46 -3.87 11.28
C PHE A 93 7.62 -2.60 12.13
N ARG A 94 8.74 -1.94 11.98
CA ARG A 94 9.01 -0.68 12.67
C ARG A 94 8.41 0.49 11.87
N ILE A 95 7.95 1.51 12.58
CA ILE A 95 7.47 2.73 11.93
C ILE A 95 8.54 3.33 11.02
N ALA A 96 9.80 3.31 11.46
CA ALA A 96 10.92 3.80 10.64
C ALA A 96 11.07 3.03 9.32
N GLU A 97 10.78 1.73 9.29
CA GLU A 97 10.80 0.94 8.07
C GLU A 97 9.70 1.39 7.10
N LEU A 98 8.51 1.65 7.62
CA LEU A 98 7.41 2.16 6.81
C LEU A 98 7.72 3.56 6.28
N GLU A 99 8.24 4.45 7.12
CA GLU A 99 8.62 5.80 6.71
C GLU A 99 9.68 5.76 5.61
N ALA A 100 10.68 4.90 5.74
CA ALA A 100 11.72 4.74 4.73
C ALA A 100 11.16 4.21 3.41
N ALA A 101 10.24 3.25 3.47
CA ALA A 101 9.58 2.69 2.30
C ALA A 101 8.74 3.76 1.58
N LEU A 102 8.00 4.58 2.33
CA LEU A 102 7.21 5.68 1.78
C LEU A 102 8.10 6.72 1.11
N ALA A 103 9.18 7.11 1.76
CA ALA A 103 10.12 8.08 1.20
C ALA A 103 10.75 7.58 -0.10
N SER A 104 11.14 6.31 -0.14
CA SER A 104 11.71 5.70 -1.34
C SER A 104 10.70 5.60 -2.48
N ALA A 105 9.48 5.18 -2.17
CA ALA A 105 8.42 4.97 -3.17
C ALA A 105 7.92 6.29 -3.77
N LEU A 106 7.94 7.37 -3.00
CA LEU A 106 7.39 8.68 -3.38
C LEU A 106 8.47 9.73 -3.65
N ALA A 107 9.71 9.29 -3.76
CA ALA A 107 10.84 10.19 -4.04
C ALA A 107 10.75 10.82 -5.45
#